data_e40ac43dcdc58fc6f0837cf5eac01357
#
_entry.id   e40ac43dcdc58fc6f0837cf5eac01357
#
_cell.length_a   1.000
_cell.length_b   1.000
_cell.length_c   1.000
_cell.angle_alpha   90.00
_cell.angle_beta   90.00
_cell.angle_gamma   90.00
#
_symmetry.space_group_name_H-M   'P 1'
#
loop_
_entity.id
_entity.type
_entity.pdbx_description
1 polymer ?
#
loop_
_entity_poly.entity_id
_entity_poly.type
_entity_poly.pdbx_seq_one_letter_code
_entity_poly.pdbx_strand_id
1 'polypeptide(L)'
;METINAIEVKGLWAAYEDRMIIEEMNLKIPKGNITIIIGANGCGKSTLLKVISRILPAKRGEVRIDGMDIRKEKAEHIAKKVAVLPQTPTCPDAITVRELVSYGRFPYRKAIGGMSRHDIEQVDWALEKTGLTEISGRPVTELSGGQRQRAWIAMTLAQETEMILLDEPTTYLDMAYQLDVLQLLERMNREKQLTIVMVLHDLNEACRFADHIIGLKNGKVVCEG
;
A
#
# COMPACT_ATOMS: atom_id res chain seq x y z
N MET A 1 -13.89 -12.87 20.11
CA MET A 1 -12.87 -11.81 20.25
C MET A 1 -13.35 -10.65 19.40
N GLU A 2 -13.40 -9.43 19.91
CA GLU A 2 -13.68 -8.26 19.05
C GLU A 2 -12.52 -8.08 18.07
N THR A 3 -12.84 -8.02 16.79
CA THR A 3 -11.86 -7.77 15.73
C THR A 3 -11.35 -6.34 15.85
N ILE A 4 -10.08 -6.16 16.09
CA ILE A 4 -9.46 -4.82 16.14
C ILE A 4 -9.32 -4.33 14.70
N ASN A 5 -9.89 -3.16 14.40
CA ASN A 5 -9.82 -2.55 13.07
C ASN A 5 -8.58 -1.67 12.96
N ALA A 6 -7.79 -1.87 11.91
CA ALA A 6 -6.70 -0.99 11.54
C ALA A 6 -7.20 0.28 10.86
N ILE A 7 -8.25 0.15 10.03
CA ILE A 7 -8.89 1.29 9.36
C ILE A 7 -10.40 1.23 9.61
N GLU A 8 -10.99 2.40 9.92
CA GLU A 8 -12.43 2.61 9.92
C GLU A 8 -12.78 3.78 9.02
N VAL A 9 -13.75 3.57 8.15
CA VAL A 9 -14.33 4.60 7.25
C VAL A 9 -15.80 4.77 7.59
N LYS A 10 -16.23 6.01 7.88
CA LYS A 10 -17.59 6.34 8.27
C LYS A 10 -18.14 7.47 7.43
N GLY A 11 -19.24 7.20 6.70
CA GLY A 11 -19.96 8.19 5.89
C GLY A 11 -19.04 8.94 4.91
N LEU A 12 -18.07 8.25 4.28
CA LEU A 12 -17.07 8.87 3.42
C LEU A 12 -17.68 9.33 2.10
N TRP A 13 -17.39 10.59 1.74
CA TRP A 13 -17.62 11.16 0.41
C TRP A 13 -16.30 11.64 -0.17
N ALA A 14 -16.04 11.25 -1.41
CA ALA A 14 -14.82 11.66 -2.10
C ALA A 14 -15.07 11.95 -3.59
N ALA A 15 -14.41 13.00 -4.09
CA ALA A 15 -14.58 13.49 -5.45
C ALA A 15 -13.25 13.98 -6.01
N TYR A 16 -13.11 13.92 -7.34
CA TYR A 16 -12.12 14.67 -8.10
C TYR A 16 -12.83 15.88 -8.69
N GLU A 17 -12.40 17.07 -8.32
CA GLU A 17 -13.08 18.33 -8.69
C GLU A 17 -14.59 18.27 -8.34
N ASP A 18 -15.45 18.28 -9.35
CA ASP A 18 -16.92 18.20 -9.21
C ASP A 18 -17.49 16.80 -9.41
N ARG A 19 -16.65 15.82 -9.83
CA ARG A 19 -17.08 14.44 -10.08
C ARG A 19 -17.05 13.63 -8.81
N MET A 20 -18.22 13.31 -8.25
CA MET A 20 -18.36 12.40 -7.11
C MET A 20 -17.98 10.96 -7.52
N ILE A 21 -17.15 10.30 -6.71
CA ILE A 21 -16.70 8.93 -6.93
C ILE A 21 -17.14 8.01 -5.78
N ILE A 22 -17.09 8.49 -4.55
CA ILE A 22 -17.50 7.75 -3.35
C ILE A 22 -18.62 8.54 -2.68
N GLU A 23 -19.72 7.86 -2.35
CA GLU A 23 -20.89 8.44 -1.71
C GLU A 23 -21.29 7.60 -0.48
N GLU A 24 -21.18 8.24 0.70
CA GLU A 24 -21.60 7.68 1.99
C GLU A 24 -21.02 6.28 2.30
N MET A 25 -19.74 6.04 1.90
CA MET A 25 -19.12 4.74 2.11
C MET A 25 -18.80 4.49 3.58
N ASN A 26 -19.14 3.28 4.03
CA ASN A 26 -18.78 2.77 5.35
C ASN A 26 -18.06 1.44 5.16
N LEU A 27 -16.92 1.25 5.81
CA LEU A 27 -16.19 -0.03 5.84
C LEU A 27 -15.22 -0.10 7.02
N LYS A 28 -14.80 -1.32 7.34
CA LYS A 28 -13.77 -1.59 8.34
C LYS A 28 -12.71 -2.52 7.74
N ILE A 29 -11.46 -2.31 8.10
CA ILE A 29 -10.34 -3.16 7.67
C ILE A 29 -9.70 -3.75 8.92
N PRO A 30 -9.72 -5.08 9.08
CA PRO A 30 -9.14 -5.77 10.22
C PRO A 30 -7.62 -5.56 10.30
N LYS A 31 -7.10 -5.43 11.53
CA LYS A 31 -5.66 -5.30 11.78
C LYS A 31 -4.96 -6.67 11.59
N GLY A 32 -3.76 -6.65 10.99
CA GLY A 32 -2.93 -7.83 10.79
C GLY A 32 -3.40 -8.76 9.67
N ASN A 33 -4.45 -8.40 8.93
CA ASN A 33 -5.02 -9.19 7.86
C ASN A 33 -4.61 -8.67 6.48
N ILE A 34 -4.71 -9.54 5.48
CA ILE A 34 -4.69 -9.17 4.07
C ILE A 34 -6.13 -8.89 3.64
N THR A 35 -6.45 -7.61 3.43
CA THR A 35 -7.74 -7.18 2.87
C THR A 35 -7.59 -6.89 1.39
N ILE A 36 -8.40 -7.52 0.56
CA ILE A 36 -8.41 -7.30 -0.89
C ILE A 36 -9.68 -6.57 -1.30
N ILE A 37 -9.50 -5.47 -2.03
CA ILE A 37 -10.58 -4.66 -2.58
C ILE A 37 -10.77 -5.03 -4.04
N ILE A 38 -11.97 -5.51 -4.39
CA ILE A 38 -12.35 -5.90 -5.75
C ILE A 38 -13.48 -5.02 -6.30
N GLY A 39 -13.66 -5.02 -7.61
CA GLY A 39 -14.75 -4.31 -8.27
C GLY A 39 -14.35 -3.81 -9.65
N ALA A 40 -15.33 -3.37 -10.44
CA ALA A 40 -15.12 -2.87 -11.80
C ALA A 40 -14.23 -1.62 -11.85
N ASN A 41 -13.64 -1.33 -13.03
CA ASN A 41 -12.87 -0.11 -13.23
C ASN A 41 -13.75 1.13 -12.97
N GLY A 42 -13.19 2.12 -12.32
CA GLY A 42 -13.89 3.36 -11.98
C GLY A 42 -14.88 3.27 -10.81
N CYS A 43 -15.00 2.12 -10.11
CA CYS A 43 -15.93 1.99 -8.98
C CYS A 43 -15.45 2.63 -7.67
N GLY A 44 -14.24 3.24 -7.63
CA GLY A 44 -13.75 3.98 -6.48
C GLY A 44 -12.62 3.33 -5.67
N LYS A 45 -12.07 2.17 -6.07
CA LYS A 45 -11.00 1.44 -5.35
C LYS A 45 -9.77 2.29 -5.07
N SER A 46 -9.13 2.80 -6.12
CA SER A 46 -7.94 3.67 -6.02
C SER A 46 -8.25 5.00 -5.33
N THR A 47 -9.49 5.52 -5.50
CA THR A 47 -9.95 6.72 -4.79
C THR A 47 -10.01 6.48 -3.29
N LEU A 48 -10.52 5.33 -2.86
CA LEU A 48 -10.55 4.95 -1.44
C LEU A 48 -9.12 4.87 -0.86
N LEU A 49 -8.18 4.18 -1.53
CA LEU A 49 -6.79 4.11 -1.09
C LEU A 49 -6.14 5.50 -1.00
N LYS A 50 -6.40 6.39 -1.98
CA LYS A 50 -5.89 7.77 -1.96
C LYS A 50 -6.47 8.60 -0.81
N VAL A 51 -7.72 8.37 -0.41
CA VAL A 51 -8.31 9.06 0.75
C VAL A 51 -7.69 8.54 2.04
N ILE A 52 -7.58 7.22 2.21
CA ILE A 52 -6.97 6.61 3.41
C ILE A 52 -5.52 7.10 3.59
N SER A 53 -4.77 7.22 2.50
CA SER A 53 -3.38 7.70 2.50
C SER A 53 -3.24 9.23 2.54
N ARG A 54 -4.35 9.99 2.58
CA ARG A 54 -4.39 11.46 2.53
C ARG A 54 -3.82 12.09 1.25
N ILE A 55 -3.65 11.32 0.18
CA ILE A 55 -3.30 11.86 -1.14
C ILE A 55 -4.49 12.64 -1.72
N LEU A 56 -5.73 12.16 -1.46
CA LEU A 56 -6.96 12.86 -1.81
C LEU A 56 -7.73 13.24 -0.54
N PRO A 57 -8.13 14.50 -0.37
CA PRO A 57 -8.93 14.90 0.79
C PRO A 57 -10.35 14.34 0.70
N ALA A 58 -10.88 13.87 1.84
CA ALA A 58 -12.30 13.54 1.96
C ALA A 58 -13.15 14.83 1.86
N LYS A 59 -14.23 14.79 1.08
CA LYS A 59 -15.21 15.88 1.02
C LYS A 59 -16.12 15.88 2.27
N ARG A 60 -16.52 14.69 2.76
CA ARG A 60 -17.32 14.48 3.98
C ARG A 60 -16.95 13.11 4.59
N GLY A 61 -17.41 12.88 5.81
CA GLY A 61 -17.19 11.63 6.52
C GLY A 61 -15.87 11.62 7.28
N GLU A 62 -15.48 10.47 7.79
CA GLU A 62 -14.32 10.30 8.64
C GLU A 62 -13.56 9.03 8.24
N VAL A 63 -12.23 9.12 8.27
CA VAL A 63 -11.33 7.97 8.16
C VAL A 63 -10.44 7.94 9.40
N ARG A 64 -10.41 6.80 10.08
CA ARG A 64 -9.55 6.55 11.24
C ARG A 64 -8.56 5.45 10.93
N ILE A 65 -7.33 5.64 11.38
CA ILE A 65 -6.27 4.63 11.36
C ILE A 65 -5.86 4.39 12.82
N ASP A 66 -5.92 3.15 13.29
CA ASP A 66 -5.75 2.77 14.71
C ASP A 66 -6.53 3.70 15.66
N GLY A 67 -7.79 4.00 15.32
CA GLY A 67 -8.66 4.88 16.09
C GLY A 67 -8.42 6.39 15.93
N MET A 68 -7.34 6.82 15.27
CA MET A 68 -7.00 8.24 15.09
C MET A 68 -7.62 8.80 13.80
N ASP A 69 -8.30 9.95 13.88
CA ASP A 69 -8.79 10.67 12.69
C ASP A 69 -7.60 11.21 11.87
N ILE A 70 -7.44 10.70 10.65
CA ILE A 70 -6.31 11.05 9.78
C ILE A 70 -6.21 12.54 9.47
N ARG A 71 -7.29 13.31 9.54
CA ARG A 71 -7.31 14.76 9.27
C ARG A 71 -6.65 15.57 10.38
N LYS A 72 -6.65 15.04 11.62
CA LYS A 72 -6.10 15.69 12.81
C LYS A 72 -4.62 15.40 13.01
N GLU A 73 -4.10 14.40 12.30
CA GLU A 73 -2.71 13.97 12.43
C GLU A 73 -1.78 14.74 11.47
N LYS A 74 -0.50 14.85 11.84
CA LYS A 74 0.54 15.35 10.92
C LYS A 74 0.80 14.33 9.80
N ALA A 75 1.12 14.82 8.59
CA ALA A 75 1.42 13.94 7.46
C ALA A 75 2.58 12.96 7.76
N GLU A 76 3.63 13.42 8.44
CA GLU A 76 4.75 12.58 8.88
C GLU A 76 4.30 11.44 9.80
N HIS A 77 3.35 11.68 10.71
CA HIS A 77 2.84 10.66 11.62
C HIS A 77 2.07 9.57 10.86
N ILE A 78 1.25 9.95 9.89
CA ILE A 78 0.55 8.99 9.03
C ILE A 78 1.56 8.22 8.15
N ALA A 79 2.58 8.90 7.59
CA ALA A 79 3.61 8.24 6.79
C ALA A 79 4.46 7.23 7.58
N LYS A 80 4.55 7.34 8.90
CA LYS A 80 5.18 6.33 9.77
C LYS A 80 4.26 5.15 10.09
N LYS A 81 2.96 5.24 9.80
CA LYS A 81 1.98 4.18 10.05
C LYS A 81 1.55 3.46 8.77
N VAL A 82 1.54 4.15 7.65
CA VAL A 82 1.01 3.65 6.38
C VAL A 82 1.99 3.91 5.26
N ALA A 83 2.45 2.84 4.62
CA ALA A 83 3.17 2.91 3.35
C ALA A 83 2.19 2.75 2.19
N VAL A 84 2.47 3.39 1.06
CA VAL A 84 1.58 3.38 -0.11
C VAL A 84 2.37 3.08 -1.37
N LEU A 85 1.89 2.12 -2.15
CA LEU A 85 2.32 1.88 -3.52
C LEU A 85 1.19 2.23 -4.47
N PRO A 86 1.30 3.33 -5.23
CA PRO A 86 0.30 3.69 -6.24
C PRO A 86 0.38 2.77 -7.46
N GLN A 87 -0.67 2.73 -8.28
CA GLN A 87 -0.76 1.91 -9.48
C GLN A 87 0.38 2.18 -10.49
N THR A 88 0.77 3.43 -10.65
CA THR A 88 1.83 3.84 -11.60
C THR A 88 2.89 4.66 -10.86
N PRO A 89 3.78 4.01 -10.11
CA PRO A 89 4.84 4.72 -9.42
C PRO A 89 5.91 5.22 -10.41
N THR A 90 6.45 6.39 -10.15
CA THR A 90 7.52 7.00 -10.96
C THR A 90 8.73 7.32 -10.12
N CYS A 91 9.91 7.22 -10.70
CA CYS A 91 11.17 7.64 -10.08
C CYS A 91 12.05 8.36 -11.11
N PRO A 92 13.06 9.13 -10.69
CA PRO A 92 14.08 9.69 -11.58
C PRO A 92 14.82 8.59 -12.36
N ASP A 93 15.20 8.89 -13.61
CA ASP A 93 15.74 7.87 -14.55
C ASP A 93 17.07 7.26 -14.12
N ALA A 94 17.87 7.94 -13.34
CA ALA A 94 19.25 7.53 -13.03
C ALA A 94 19.44 6.91 -11.64
N ILE A 95 18.35 6.61 -10.91
CA ILE A 95 18.49 6.05 -9.56
C ILE A 95 18.70 4.53 -9.57
N THR A 96 19.53 4.07 -8.65
CA THR A 96 19.72 2.65 -8.39
C THR A 96 18.57 2.04 -7.59
N VAL A 97 18.46 0.71 -7.60
CA VAL A 97 17.49 -0.03 -6.78
C VAL A 97 17.64 0.33 -5.29
N ARG A 98 18.89 0.40 -4.78
CA ARG A 98 19.16 0.77 -3.39
C ARG A 98 18.70 2.19 -3.07
N GLU A 99 18.93 3.13 -3.96
CA GLU A 99 18.47 4.52 -3.78
C GLU A 99 16.96 4.60 -3.77
N LEU A 100 16.25 3.89 -4.68
CA LEU A 100 14.80 3.80 -4.68
C LEU A 100 14.28 3.25 -3.33
N VAL A 101 14.81 2.12 -2.87
CA VAL A 101 14.41 1.51 -1.60
C VAL A 101 14.67 2.44 -0.42
N SER A 102 15.77 3.22 -0.48
CA SER A 102 16.11 4.21 0.54
C SER A 102 15.10 5.36 0.66
N TYR A 103 14.29 5.63 -0.37
CA TYR A 103 13.20 6.61 -0.27
C TYR A 103 12.10 6.18 0.71
N GLY A 104 11.94 4.88 0.97
CA GLY A 104 11.07 4.40 2.04
C GLY A 104 11.42 4.96 3.42
N ARG A 105 12.69 5.34 3.64
CA ARG A 105 13.14 5.93 4.91
C ARG A 105 12.88 7.43 5.03
N PHE A 106 12.30 8.07 4.00
CA PHE A 106 12.06 9.52 3.99
C PHE A 106 11.30 10.04 5.22
N PRO A 107 10.26 9.37 5.76
CA PRO A 107 9.55 9.83 6.96
C PRO A 107 10.40 9.88 8.24
N TYR A 108 11.56 9.24 8.25
CA TYR A 108 12.48 9.16 9.40
C TYR A 108 13.70 10.07 9.25
N ARG A 109 13.92 10.66 8.07
CA ARG A 109 15.07 11.51 7.80
C ARG A 109 14.99 12.82 8.60
N LYS A 110 16.11 13.18 9.21
CA LYS A 110 16.27 14.50 9.82
C LYS A 110 16.62 15.52 8.75
N ALA A 111 16.28 16.79 8.98
CA ALA A 111 16.61 17.90 8.05
C ALA A 111 18.11 18.05 7.78
N ILE A 112 18.96 17.66 8.74
CA ILE A 112 20.42 17.67 8.62
C ILE A 112 20.91 16.30 9.06
N GLY A 113 21.69 15.62 8.19
CA GLY A 113 22.27 14.30 8.43
C GLY A 113 21.95 13.33 7.30
N GLY A 114 22.74 12.27 7.21
CA GLY A 114 22.51 11.13 6.33
C GLY A 114 21.50 10.14 6.91
N MET A 115 21.43 8.96 6.30
CA MET A 115 20.68 7.82 6.83
C MET A 115 21.33 7.34 8.13
N SER A 116 20.52 7.04 9.14
CA SER A 116 20.98 6.40 10.37
C SER A 116 21.40 4.95 10.08
N ARG A 117 22.11 4.32 11.03
CA ARG A 117 22.45 2.90 10.95
C ARG A 117 21.19 2.04 10.81
N HIS A 118 20.15 2.34 11.58
CA HIS A 118 18.86 1.66 11.51
C HIS A 118 18.21 1.81 10.12
N ASP A 119 18.27 2.99 9.50
CA ASP A 119 17.74 3.19 8.15
C ASP A 119 18.45 2.30 7.12
N ILE A 120 19.78 2.17 7.23
CA ILE A 120 20.57 1.30 6.36
C ILE A 120 20.16 -0.17 6.57
N GLU A 121 20.06 -0.61 7.82
CA GLU A 121 19.62 -1.97 8.18
C GLU A 121 18.22 -2.28 7.61
N GLN A 122 17.27 -1.34 7.64
CA GLN A 122 15.94 -1.53 7.06
C GLN A 122 15.97 -1.60 5.52
N VAL A 123 16.81 -0.81 4.87
CA VAL A 123 17.01 -0.89 3.42
C VAL A 123 17.61 -2.24 3.02
N ASP A 124 18.64 -2.70 3.73
CA ASP A 124 19.29 -3.98 3.47
C ASP A 124 18.31 -5.14 3.69
N TRP A 125 17.56 -5.12 4.78
CA TRP A 125 16.51 -6.09 5.07
C TRP A 125 15.44 -6.14 3.97
N ALA A 126 14.96 -4.98 3.50
CA ALA A 126 13.96 -4.94 2.44
C ALA A 126 14.49 -5.48 1.10
N LEU A 127 15.74 -5.17 0.75
CA LEU A 127 16.40 -5.72 -0.43
C LEU A 127 16.55 -7.24 -0.35
N GLU A 128 16.94 -7.76 0.82
CA GLU A 128 17.07 -9.21 1.05
C GLU A 128 15.70 -9.90 0.92
N LYS A 129 14.67 -9.41 1.61
CA LYS A 129 13.31 -9.99 1.60
C LYS A 129 12.68 -10.01 0.20
N THR A 130 13.04 -9.07 -0.65
CA THR A 130 12.55 -8.99 -2.04
C THR A 130 13.47 -9.65 -3.07
N GLY A 131 14.61 -10.22 -2.64
CA GLY A 131 15.58 -10.89 -3.51
C GLY A 131 16.30 -9.93 -4.47
N LEU A 132 16.56 -8.69 -4.04
CA LEU A 132 17.17 -7.66 -4.88
C LEU A 132 18.59 -7.27 -4.46
N THR A 133 19.18 -7.94 -3.46
CA THR A 133 20.50 -7.60 -2.89
C THR A 133 21.59 -7.54 -3.96
N GLU A 134 21.68 -8.57 -4.81
CA GLU A 134 22.73 -8.67 -5.83
C GLU A 134 22.62 -7.63 -6.95
N ILE A 135 21.42 -7.13 -7.20
CA ILE A 135 21.15 -6.13 -8.24
C ILE A 135 20.87 -4.74 -7.66
N SER A 136 21.11 -4.54 -6.37
CA SER A 136 20.80 -3.29 -5.66
C SER A 136 21.54 -2.06 -6.20
N GLY A 137 22.67 -2.23 -6.86
CA GLY A 137 23.43 -1.17 -7.53
C GLY A 137 23.00 -0.88 -8.98
N ARG A 138 22.08 -1.67 -9.57
CA ARG A 138 21.63 -1.42 -10.95
C ARG A 138 20.63 -0.27 -11.02
N PRO A 139 20.63 0.50 -12.13
CA PRO A 139 19.58 1.47 -12.41
C PRO A 139 18.20 0.80 -12.46
N VAL A 140 17.17 1.47 -11.91
CA VAL A 140 15.79 0.96 -11.91
C VAL A 140 15.24 0.79 -13.33
N THR A 141 15.70 1.60 -14.26
CA THR A 141 15.32 1.55 -15.68
C THR A 141 15.76 0.28 -16.39
N GLU A 142 16.81 -0.40 -15.91
CA GLU A 142 17.35 -1.65 -16.49
C GLU A 142 16.67 -2.92 -15.96
N LEU A 143 15.74 -2.77 -15.01
CA LEU A 143 15.03 -3.90 -14.39
C LEU A 143 13.92 -4.45 -15.29
N SER A 144 13.72 -5.79 -15.23
CA SER A 144 12.49 -6.40 -15.77
C SER A 144 11.25 -5.88 -15.01
N GLY A 145 10.07 -6.03 -15.59
CA GLY A 145 8.81 -5.62 -14.93
C GLY A 145 8.65 -6.17 -13.51
N GLY A 146 8.88 -7.48 -13.34
CA GLY A 146 8.79 -8.13 -12.04
C GLY A 146 9.87 -7.69 -11.05
N GLN A 147 11.11 -7.46 -11.51
CA GLN A 147 12.17 -6.89 -10.65
C GLN A 147 11.84 -5.47 -10.23
N ARG A 148 11.32 -4.66 -11.16
CA ARG A 148 10.92 -3.28 -10.88
C ARG A 148 9.77 -3.24 -9.86
N GLN A 149 8.78 -4.11 -10.01
CA GLN A 149 7.67 -4.19 -9.05
C GLN A 149 8.17 -4.60 -7.65
N ARG A 150 9.08 -5.58 -7.56
CA ARG A 150 9.70 -5.96 -6.28
C ARG A 150 10.51 -4.81 -5.68
N ALA A 151 11.17 -3.97 -6.48
CA ALA A 151 11.89 -2.80 -5.98
C ALA A 151 10.95 -1.75 -5.36
N TRP A 152 9.78 -1.52 -5.96
CA TRP A 152 8.74 -0.66 -5.39
C TRP A 152 8.17 -1.23 -4.08
N ILE A 153 7.91 -2.54 -4.03
CA ILE A 153 7.49 -3.21 -2.79
C ILE A 153 8.59 -3.13 -1.73
N ALA A 154 9.87 -3.32 -2.09
CA ALA A 154 10.99 -3.14 -1.17
C ALA A 154 11.02 -1.74 -0.56
N MET A 155 10.75 -0.70 -1.36
CA MET A 155 10.64 0.68 -0.86
C MET A 155 9.52 0.81 0.19
N THR A 156 8.35 0.21 -0.04
CA THR A 156 7.26 0.24 0.96
C THR A 156 7.59 -0.54 2.22
N LEU A 157 8.26 -1.68 2.10
CA LEU A 157 8.72 -2.48 3.24
C LEU A 157 9.80 -1.76 4.05
N ALA A 158 10.74 -1.09 3.38
CA ALA A 158 11.78 -0.30 4.02
C ALA A 158 11.21 0.87 4.86
N GLN A 159 10.00 1.33 4.57
CA GLN A 159 9.32 2.36 5.37
C GLN A 159 8.97 1.88 6.78
N GLU A 160 8.97 0.56 7.05
CA GLU A 160 8.78 -0.02 8.41
C GLU A 160 7.46 0.44 9.07
N THR A 161 6.38 0.35 8.33
CA THR A 161 5.03 0.70 8.78
C THR A 161 4.25 -0.52 9.26
N GLU A 162 3.21 -0.31 10.06
CA GLU A 162 2.27 -1.37 10.47
C GLU A 162 1.28 -1.73 9.36
N MET A 163 1.19 -0.90 8.32
CA MET A 163 0.21 -1.04 7.24
C MET A 163 0.78 -0.67 5.88
N ILE A 164 0.41 -1.43 4.85
CA ILE A 164 0.75 -1.14 3.45
C ILE A 164 -0.53 -1.12 2.61
N LEU A 165 -0.68 -0.07 1.81
CA LEU A 165 -1.73 0.08 0.81
C LEU A 165 -1.13 -0.09 -0.58
N LEU A 166 -1.66 -1.01 -1.38
CA LEU A 166 -1.15 -1.35 -2.70
C LEU A 166 -2.25 -1.20 -3.74
N ASP A 167 -2.07 -0.30 -4.70
CA ASP A 167 -3.02 -0.10 -5.79
C ASP A 167 -2.58 -0.90 -7.01
N GLU A 168 -3.22 -2.05 -7.23
CA GLU A 168 -2.96 -2.98 -8.33
C GLU A 168 -1.49 -3.44 -8.44
N PRO A 169 -0.91 -4.05 -7.39
CA PRO A 169 0.52 -4.37 -7.36
C PRO A 169 0.95 -5.46 -8.36
N THR A 170 0.02 -6.16 -8.99
CA THR A 170 0.28 -7.27 -9.94
C THR A 170 0.03 -6.88 -11.39
N THR A 171 -0.48 -5.69 -11.65
CA THR A 171 -0.81 -5.22 -13.02
C THR A 171 0.44 -5.14 -13.90
N TYR A 172 0.32 -5.54 -15.16
CA TYR A 172 1.41 -5.63 -16.17
C TYR A 172 2.49 -6.70 -15.90
N LEU A 173 2.27 -7.61 -14.94
CA LEU A 173 3.14 -8.75 -14.72
C LEU A 173 2.54 -10.02 -15.37
N ASP A 174 3.41 -10.93 -15.80
CA ASP A 174 2.95 -12.26 -16.16
C ASP A 174 2.55 -13.07 -14.90
N MET A 175 1.81 -14.15 -15.09
CA MET A 175 1.22 -14.95 -14.01
C MET A 175 2.25 -15.42 -12.98
N ALA A 176 3.47 -15.80 -13.40
CA ALA A 176 4.49 -16.28 -12.49
C ALA A 176 4.94 -15.16 -11.54
N TYR A 177 5.22 -13.97 -12.09
CA TYR A 177 5.63 -12.81 -11.27
C TYR A 177 4.48 -12.25 -10.43
N GLN A 178 3.21 -12.34 -10.88
CA GLN A 178 2.05 -12.00 -10.04
C GLN A 178 2.02 -12.87 -8.78
N LEU A 179 2.15 -14.18 -8.94
CA LEU A 179 2.19 -15.12 -7.82
C LEU A 179 3.36 -14.87 -6.88
N ASP A 180 4.55 -14.60 -7.41
CA ASP A 180 5.73 -14.29 -6.61
C ASP A 180 5.52 -13.05 -5.72
N VAL A 181 4.89 -12.00 -6.28
CA VAL A 181 4.56 -10.77 -5.56
C VAL A 181 3.55 -11.04 -4.45
N LEU A 182 2.46 -11.76 -4.75
CA LEU A 182 1.42 -12.06 -3.77
C LEU A 182 1.94 -12.96 -2.64
N GLN A 183 2.75 -13.96 -2.96
CA GLN A 183 3.41 -14.82 -1.96
C GLN A 183 4.41 -14.05 -1.09
N LEU A 184 5.13 -13.08 -1.65
CA LEU A 184 6.01 -12.19 -0.88
C LEU A 184 5.19 -11.38 0.13
N LEU A 185 4.09 -10.77 -0.30
CA LEU A 185 3.20 -9.98 0.56
C LEU A 185 2.56 -10.85 1.66
N GLU A 186 2.10 -12.06 1.32
CA GLU A 186 1.57 -13.03 2.29
C GLU A 186 2.62 -13.40 3.35
N ARG A 187 3.86 -13.67 2.95
CA ARG A 187 4.96 -13.91 3.91
C ARG A 187 5.20 -12.72 4.83
N MET A 188 5.22 -11.50 4.28
CA MET A 188 5.41 -10.28 5.08
C MET A 188 4.27 -10.07 6.07
N ASN A 189 3.01 -10.32 5.66
CA ASN A 189 1.88 -10.30 6.57
C ASN A 189 2.07 -11.27 7.73
N ARG A 190 2.39 -12.54 7.44
CA ARG A 190 2.55 -13.59 8.47
C ARG A 190 3.74 -13.34 9.40
N GLU A 191 4.90 -12.94 8.85
CA GLU A 191 6.14 -12.72 9.63
C GLU A 191 6.05 -11.48 10.54
N LYS A 192 5.40 -10.41 10.07
CA LYS A 192 5.38 -9.10 10.74
C LYS A 192 4.02 -8.71 11.30
N GLN A 193 2.98 -9.53 11.10
CA GLN A 193 1.58 -9.17 11.39
C GLN A 193 1.17 -7.85 10.71
N LEU A 194 1.73 -7.63 9.51
CA LEU A 194 1.54 -6.43 8.72
C LEU A 194 0.12 -6.38 8.17
N THR A 195 -0.61 -5.30 8.39
CA THR A 195 -1.90 -5.09 7.73
C THR A 195 -1.65 -4.75 6.26
N ILE A 196 -2.20 -5.53 5.35
CA ILE A 196 -2.05 -5.29 3.91
C ILE A 196 -3.43 -5.02 3.31
N VAL A 197 -3.55 -3.90 2.60
CA VAL A 197 -4.75 -3.58 1.82
C VAL A 197 -4.35 -3.46 0.37
N MET A 198 -4.90 -4.29 -0.49
CA MET A 198 -4.55 -4.23 -1.90
C MET A 198 -5.78 -4.27 -2.81
N VAL A 199 -5.67 -3.59 -3.94
CA VAL A 199 -6.64 -3.68 -5.03
C VAL A 199 -6.19 -4.77 -5.97
N LEU A 200 -7.05 -5.74 -6.26
CA LEU A 200 -6.83 -6.75 -7.28
C LEU A 200 -8.00 -6.80 -8.27
N HIS A 201 -7.73 -7.33 -9.48
CA HIS A 201 -8.75 -7.53 -10.52
C HIS A 201 -9.17 -8.99 -10.64
N ASP A 202 -8.27 -9.93 -10.35
CA ASP A 202 -8.53 -11.36 -10.45
C ASP A 202 -9.19 -11.88 -9.17
N LEU A 203 -10.38 -12.47 -9.32
CA LEU A 203 -11.14 -13.04 -8.21
C LEU A 203 -10.48 -14.30 -7.63
N ASN A 204 -9.80 -15.10 -8.46
CA ASN A 204 -9.13 -16.30 -7.97
C ASN A 204 -7.93 -15.93 -7.09
N GLU A 205 -7.16 -14.90 -7.49
CA GLU A 205 -6.10 -14.35 -6.65
C GLU A 205 -6.67 -13.78 -5.35
N ALA A 206 -7.76 -13.01 -5.43
CA ALA A 206 -8.42 -12.45 -4.25
C ALA A 206 -8.87 -13.55 -3.29
N CYS A 207 -9.55 -14.58 -3.76
CA CYS A 207 -10.01 -15.71 -2.93
C CYS A 207 -8.86 -16.53 -2.34
N ARG A 208 -7.70 -16.56 -3.00
CA ARG A 208 -6.54 -17.33 -2.55
C ARG A 208 -5.74 -16.64 -1.46
N PHE A 209 -5.58 -15.32 -1.56
CA PHE A 209 -4.64 -14.56 -0.73
C PHE A 209 -5.31 -13.66 0.32
N ALA A 210 -6.64 -13.42 0.23
CA ALA A 210 -7.33 -12.58 1.19
C ALA A 210 -7.70 -13.33 2.47
N ASP A 211 -7.54 -12.65 3.60
CA ASP A 211 -8.23 -12.97 4.84
C ASP A 211 -9.59 -12.27 4.90
N HIS A 212 -9.72 -11.15 4.14
CA HIS A 212 -10.93 -10.33 4.11
C HIS A 212 -11.09 -9.71 2.71
N ILE A 213 -12.30 -9.77 2.15
CA ILE A 213 -12.61 -9.23 0.81
C ILE A 213 -13.67 -8.13 0.92
N ILE A 214 -13.43 -7.02 0.23
CA ILE A 214 -14.39 -5.91 0.11
C ILE A 214 -14.72 -5.73 -1.37
N GLY A 215 -15.98 -5.94 -1.74
CA GLY A 215 -16.49 -5.70 -3.08
C GLY A 215 -17.06 -4.30 -3.22
N LEU A 216 -16.55 -3.52 -4.20
CA LEU A 216 -17.01 -2.17 -4.49
C LEU A 216 -17.78 -2.10 -5.81
N LYS A 217 -18.89 -1.34 -5.82
CA LYS A 217 -19.66 -0.99 -7.03
C LYS A 217 -20.20 0.43 -6.91
N ASN A 218 -19.93 1.27 -7.92
CA ASN A 218 -20.44 2.65 -7.99
C ASN A 218 -20.19 3.46 -6.69
N GLY A 219 -18.98 3.41 -6.15
CA GLY A 219 -18.60 4.15 -4.96
C GLY A 219 -19.16 3.62 -3.63
N LYS A 220 -19.74 2.42 -3.61
CA LYS A 220 -20.35 1.79 -2.42
C LYS A 220 -19.82 0.38 -2.20
N VAL A 221 -19.78 -0.04 -0.94
CA VAL A 221 -19.54 -1.44 -0.57
C VAL A 221 -20.80 -2.25 -0.90
N VAL A 222 -20.63 -3.35 -1.65
CA VAL A 222 -21.74 -4.24 -2.03
C VAL A 222 -21.63 -5.63 -1.43
N CYS A 223 -20.42 -6.04 -1.04
CA CYS A 223 -20.18 -7.26 -0.27
C CYS A 223 -18.92 -7.11 0.58
N GLU A 224 -18.87 -7.83 1.68
CA GLU A 224 -17.77 -7.86 2.64
C GLU A 224 -17.77 -9.25 3.31
N GLY A 225 -16.59 -9.89 3.42
CA GLY A 225 -16.46 -11.21 4.03
C GLY A 225 -15.03 -11.73 4.09
#